data_46ca31caebb12930b9f00a9afcd15936
#
_entry.id   46ca31caebb12930b9f00a9afcd15936
#
_cell.length_a   1.000
_cell.length_b   1.000
_cell.length_c   1.000
_cell.angle_alpha   90.00
_cell.angle_beta   90.00
_cell.angle_gamma   90.00
#
_symmetry.space_group_name_H-M   'P 1'
#
loop_
_entity.id
_entity.type
_entity.pdbx_description
1 polymer ?
#
loop_
_entity_poly.entity_id
_entity_poly.type
_entity_poly.pdbx_seq_one_letter_code
_entity_poly.pdbx_strand_id
1 'polypeptide(L)'
;MTDQSDTTLPEGVERRAFDGRQRLATRGESVYGEPTDGDWRCWDAGRSKLAAMIESGLEVGLAGGETVLYLGAASGTTVSHVADFSGPTYAVEFAPRPVRDLVGVAEDRRNLFPLLKDARKPDTYAHVVEADVDAIV
;
A
#
# COMPACT_ATOMS: atom_id res chain seq x y z
N MET A 1 -13.36 23.33 17.07
CA MET A 1 -13.51 21.87 17.06
C MET A 1 -12.73 21.28 15.89
N THR A 2 -11.92 20.33 16.16
CA THR A 2 -11.15 19.69 15.10
C THR A 2 -12.00 18.63 14.42
N ASP A 3 -12.19 18.78 13.14
CA ASP A 3 -12.88 17.78 12.33
C ASP A 3 -11.95 16.57 12.19
N GLN A 4 -12.52 15.37 12.28
CA GLN A 4 -11.78 14.14 12.05
C GLN A 4 -11.15 14.10 10.65
N SER A 5 -11.78 14.74 9.68
CA SER A 5 -11.25 14.86 8.32
C SER A 5 -9.96 15.67 8.26
N ASP A 6 -9.67 16.47 9.31
CA ASP A 6 -8.44 17.24 9.39
C ASP A 6 -7.25 16.41 9.88
N THR A 7 -7.49 15.15 10.27
CA THR A 7 -6.40 14.25 10.63
C THR A 7 -5.47 14.13 9.44
N THR A 8 -4.18 14.31 9.70
CA THR A 8 -3.18 14.27 8.66
C THR A 8 -3.12 12.90 8.01
N LEU A 9 -3.42 12.86 6.72
CA LEU A 9 -3.24 11.68 5.90
C LEU A 9 -1.83 11.68 5.33
N PRO A 10 -1.28 10.51 4.97
CA PRO A 10 -0.04 10.47 4.21
C PRO A 10 -0.15 11.33 2.95
N GLU A 11 0.94 11.97 2.56
CA GLU A 11 0.97 12.69 1.30
C GLU A 11 0.74 11.69 0.16
N GLY A 12 -0.18 11.99 -0.74
CA GLY A 12 -0.59 11.08 -1.81
C GLY A 12 -1.81 10.25 -1.48
N VAL A 13 -2.34 10.36 -0.26
CA VAL A 13 -3.60 9.75 0.14
C VAL A 13 -4.61 10.87 0.36
N GLU A 14 -5.78 10.76 -0.25
CA GLU A 14 -6.85 11.74 -0.12
C GLU A 14 -8.16 11.06 0.23
N ARG A 15 -9.11 11.85 0.76
CA ARG A 15 -10.49 11.44 0.87
C ARG A 15 -11.23 11.88 -0.38
N ARG A 16 -11.92 10.97 -1.04
CA ARG A 16 -12.69 11.27 -2.23
C ARG A 16 -14.03 10.54 -2.17
N ALA A 17 -15.01 11.05 -2.91
CA ALA A 17 -16.34 10.45 -2.94
C ALA A 17 -16.40 9.35 -4.00
N PHE A 18 -16.87 8.18 -3.58
CA PHE A 18 -17.18 7.07 -4.47
C PHE A 18 -18.58 6.59 -4.11
N ASP A 19 -19.49 6.61 -5.07
CA ASP A 19 -20.90 6.25 -4.87
C ASP A 19 -21.53 7.03 -3.69
N GLY A 20 -21.22 8.32 -3.61
CA GLY A 20 -21.78 9.20 -2.57
C GLY A 20 -21.18 9.04 -1.19
N ARG A 21 -20.14 8.21 -1.04
CA ARG A 21 -19.47 8.00 0.25
C ARG A 21 -18.02 8.47 0.19
N GLN A 22 -17.56 9.11 1.25
CA GLN A 22 -16.16 9.47 1.39
C GLN A 22 -15.32 8.24 1.71
N ARG A 23 -14.29 8.02 0.91
CA ARG A 23 -13.35 6.91 1.08
C ARG A 23 -11.94 7.43 0.93
N LEU A 24 -10.97 6.69 1.48
CA LEU A 24 -9.59 6.96 1.14
C LEU A 24 -9.34 6.61 -0.33
N ALA A 25 -8.40 7.30 -0.93
CA ALA A 25 -8.01 7.07 -2.31
C ALA A 25 -6.53 7.28 -2.49
N THR A 26 -5.95 6.53 -3.42
CA THR A 26 -4.57 6.70 -3.88
C THR A 26 -4.58 6.85 -5.40
N ARG A 27 -3.51 7.39 -5.95
CA ARG A 27 -3.42 7.65 -7.40
C ARG A 27 -2.59 6.58 -8.06
N GLY A 28 -3.18 5.83 -8.98
CA GLY A 28 -2.47 4.76 -9.69
C GLY A 28 -3.39 3.95 -10.58
N GLU A 29 -2.81 2.95 -11.23
CA GLU A 29 -3.56 2.02 -12.07
C GLU A 29 -4.43 1.11 -11.22
N SER A 30 -5.64 0.87 -11.68
CA SER A 30 -6.59 -0.04 -11.06
C SER A 30 -6.04 -1.46 -10.98
N VAL A 31 -6.30 -2.17 -9.88
CA VAL A 31 -5.71 -3.48 -9.62
C VAL A 31 -6.77 -4.57 -9.49
N TYR A 32 -7.85 -4.31 -8.76
CA TYR A 32 -8.80 -5.36 -8.39
C TYR A 32 -10.25 -4.97 -8.66
N GLY A 33 -10.47 -4.08 -9.63
CA GLY A 33 -11.81 -3.62 -9.97
C GLY A 33 -12.38 -2.61 -8.99
N GLU A 34 -11.54 -1.98 -8.20
CA GLU A 34 -11.97 -0.96 -7.26
C GLU A 34 -12.54 0.26 -7.98
N PRO A 35 -13.49 0.98 -7.38
CA PRO A 35 -14.01 2.20 -7.97
C PRO A 35 -12.91 3.22 -8.21
N THR A 36 -13.05 3.98 -9.30
CA THR A 36 -12.08 5.01 -9.67
C THR A 36 -12.76 6.33 -9.91
N ASP A 37 -12.01 7.41 -9.74
CA ASP A 37 -12.41 8.78 -10.05
C ASP A 37 -11.21 9.47 -10.69
N GLY A 38 -11.16 9.48 -12.02
CA GLY A 38 -9.98 9.91 -12.75
C GLY A 38 -8.81 9.01 -12.45
N ASP A 39 -7.70 9.60 -12.03
CA ASP A 39 -6.49 8.85 -11.65
C ASP A 39 -6.54 8.28 -10.22
N TRP A 40 -7.58 8.64 -9.47
CA TRP A 40 -7.73 8.19 -8.10
C TRP A 40 -8.51 6.89 -8.04
N ARG A 41 -8.05 5.99 -7.19
CA ARG A 41 -8.72 4.71 -6.98
C ARG A 41 -9.07 4.53 -5.52
N CYS A 42 -10.25 3.97 -5.29
CA CYS A 42 -10.81 3.79 -3.95
C CYS A 42 -9.97 2.80 -3.14
N TRP A 43 -9.63 3.19 -1.91
CA TRP A 43 -8.94 2.32 -0.95
C TRP A 43 -9.89 2.08 0.23
N ASP A 44 -10.70 1.05 0.12
CA ASP A 44 -11.78 0.78 1.04
C ASP A 44 -11.29 0.24 2.38
N ALA A 45 -11.55 0.99 3.44
CA ALA A 45 -11.20 0.58 4.81
C ALA A 45 -11.92 -0.70 5.24
N GLY A 46 -13.06 -1.03 4.62
CA GLY A 46 -13.76 -2.28 4.88
C GLY A 46 -13.02 -3.51 4.36
N ARG A 47 -12.07 -3.32 3.44
CA ARG A 47 -11.32 -4.40 2.79
C ARG A 47 -9.84 -4.38 3.13
N SER A 48 -9.34 -3.31 3.71
CA SER A 48 -7.92 -3.15 4.04
C SER A 48 -7.78 -2.68 5.48
N LYS A 49 -7.12 -3.49 6.29
CA LYS A 49 -6.86 -3.13 7.69
C LYS A 49 -6.00 -1.89 7.79
N LEU A 50 -5.02 -1.75 6.90
CA LEU A 50 -4.16 -0.56 6.90
C LEU A 50 -4.96 0.69 6.58
N ALA A 51 -5.85 0.64 5.58
CA ALA A 51 -6.71 1.76 5.27
C ALA A 51 -7.61 2.12 6.46
N ALA A 52 -8.14 1.10 7.14
CA ALA A 52 -8.96 1.33 8.33
C ALA A 52 -8.18 2.01 9.44
N MET A 53 -6.93 1.63 9.64
CA MET A 53 -6.05 2.27 10.64
C MET A 53 -5.81 3.74 10.30
N ILE A 54 -5.49 4.02 9.05
CA ILE A 54 -5.26 5.39 8.58
C ILE A 54 -6.54 6.21 8.72
N GLU A 55 -7.66 5.67 8.31
CA GLU A 55 -8.94 6.37 8.40
C GLU A 55 -9.35 6.67 9.85
N SER A 56 -8.96 5.81 10.79
CA SER A 56 -9.21 5.99 12.21
C SER A 56 -8.28 7.04 12.84
N GLY A 57 -7.31 7.54 12.09
CA GLY A 57 -6.33 8.51 12.61
C GLY A 57 -5.18 7.89 13.37
N LEU A 58 -4.98 6.58 13.25
CA LEU A 58 -3.86 5.92 13.89
C LEU A 58 -2.56 6.27 13.16
N GLU A 59 -1.49 6.43 13.94
CA GLU A 59 -0.16 6.63 13.39
C GLU A 59 0.38 5.30 12.87
N VAL A 60 0.61 5.22 11.57
CA VAL A 60 1.06 3.98 10.93
C VAL A 60 2.51 4.07 10.42
N GLY A 61 3.17 5.22 10.64
CA GLY A 61 4.55 5.41 10.22
C GLY A 61 4.71 5.67 8.72
N LEU A 62 3.64 6.01 8.03
CA LEU A 62 3.66 6.33 6.60
C LEU A 62 3.19 7.76 6.40
N ALA A 63 4.11 8.64 6.02
CA ALA A 63 3.80 10.04 5.72
C ALA A 63 3.76 10.33 4.22
N GLY A 64 4.29 9.43 3.41
CA GLY A 64 4.44 9.57 1.97
C GLY A 64 5.91 9.61 1.58
N GLY A 65 6.28 8.88 0.54
CA GLY A 65 7.65 8.87 0.02
C GLY A 65 8.62 7.93 0.70
N GLU A 66 8.20 7.20 1.74
CA GLU A 66 9.09 6.29 2.47
C GLU A 66 9.56 5.12 1.61
N THR A 67 10.76 4.62 1.93
CA THR A 67 11.17 3.27 1.51
C THR A 67 10.51 2.27 2.46
N VAL A 68 9.72 1.36 1.91
CA VAL A 68 8.85 0.47 2.68
C VAL A 68 9.24 -0.98 2.48
N LEU A 69 9.30 -1.72 3.58
CA LEU A 69 9.35 -3.18 3.56
C LEU A 69 7.97 -3.69 3.99
N TYR A 70 7.25 -4.28 3.06
CA TYR A 70 5.88 -4.77 3.29
C TYR A 70 5.92 -6.29 3.42
N LEU A 71 5.56 -6.79 4.59
CA LEU A 71 5.61 -8.22 4.90
C LEU A 71 4.22 -8.84 4.76
N GLY A 72 4.12 -9.90 3.98
CA GLY A 72 2.84 -10.57 3.75
C GLY A 72 1.97 -9.82 2.74
N ALA A 73 2.52 -9.53 1.57
CA ALA A 73 1.84 -8.70 0.57
C ALA A 73 0.68 -9.39 -0.14
N ALA A 74 0.55 -10.70 0.00
CA ALA A 74 -0.49 -11.50 -0.65
C ALA A 74 -0.55 -11.23 -2.16
N SER A 75 -1.73 -11.04 -2.73
CA SER A 75 -1.90 -10.79 -4.16
C SER A 75 -1.61 -9.35 -4.57
N GLY A 76 -1.33 -8.46 -3.63
CA GLY A 76 -0.89 -7.11 -3.91
C GLY A 76 -1.95 -6.02 -3.79
N THR A 77 -3.15 -6.34 -3.29
CA THR A 77 -4.22 -5.34 -3.24
C THR A 77 -3.89 -4.16 -2.32
N THR A 78 -3.54 -4.42 -1.07
CA THR A 78 -3.18 -3.35 -0.13
C THR A 78 -1.83 -2.73 -0.46
N VAL A 79 -0.82 -3.54 -0.76
CA VAL A 79 0.51 -3.01 -1.04
C VAL A 79 0.53 -2.16 -2.30
N SER A 80 -0.38 -2.39 -3.25
CA SER A 80 -0.47 -1.54 -4.44
C SER A 80 -0.83 -0.10 -4.06
N HIS A 81 -1.73 0.07 -3.09
CA HIS A 81 -2.06 1.40 -2.58
C HIS A 81 -0.88 2.04 -1.86
N VAL A 82 -0.16 1.26 -1.04
CA VAL A 82 1.04 1.75 -0.36
C VAL A 82 2.06 2.22 -1.39
N ALA A 83 2.29 1.46 -2.44
CA ALA A 83 3.23 1.83 -3.50
C ALA A 83 2.82 3.11 -4.22
N ASP A 84 1.52 3.40 -4.31
CA ASP A 84 1.03 4.62 -4.96
C ASP A 84 1.51 5.90 -4.26
N PHE A 85 1.80 5.85 -2.96
CA PHE A 85 2.22 7.04 -2.22
C PHE A 85 3.58 6.89 -1.50
N SER A 86 4.24 5.77 -1.67
CA SER A 86 5.55 5.50 -1.05
C SER A 86 6.67 5.64 -2.09
N GLY A 87 7.90 5.60 -1.61
CA GLY A 87 9.08 5.41 -2.43
C GLY A 87 9.26 3.93 -2.76
N PRO A 88 10.50 3.42 -2.85
CA PRO A 88 10.72 2.00 -3.11
C PRO A 88 9.97 1.13 -2.10
N THR A 89 9.18 0.19 -2.60
CA THR A 89 8.33 -0.68 -1.79
C THR A 89 8.67 -2.13 -2.10
N TYR A 90 9.25 -2.81 -1.12
CA TYR A 90 9.63 -4.20 -1.22
C TYR A 90 8.53 -5.06 -0.61
N ALA A 91 7.88 -5.86 -1.44
CA ALA A 91 6.70 -6.63 -1.06
C ALA A 91 7.06 -8.11 -0.93
N VAL A 92 7.12 -8.59 0.30
CA VAL A 92 7.51 -9.96 0.60
C VAL A 92 6.25 -10.83 0.70
N GLU A 93 6.21 -11.91 -0.06
CA GLU A 93 5.13 -12.88 -0.01
C GLU A 93 5.69 -14.27 -0.22
N PHE A 94 5.29 -15.22 0.61
CA PHE A 94 5.81 -16.57 0.61
C PHE A 94 5.07 -17.51 -0.35
N ALA A 95 3.75 -17.32 -0.50
CA ALA A 95 2.92 -18.24 -1.27
C ALA A 95 3.04 -17.97 -2.77
N PRO A 96 3.38 -18.99 -3.59
CA PRO A 96 3.61 -18.78 -5.03
C PRO A 96 2.40 -18.27 -5.80
N ARG A 97 1.19 -18.70 -5.43
CA ARG A 97 -0.01 -18.28 -6.14
C ARG A 97 -0.29 -16.77 -5.98
N PRO A 98 -0.34 -16.22 -4.74
CA PRO A 98 -0.48 -14.78 -4.58
C PRO A 98 0.66 -13.98 -5.19
N VAL A 99 1.89 -14.48 -5.16
CA VAL A 99 3.05 -13.79 -5.77
C VAL A 99 2.84 -13.60 -7.27
N ARG A 100 2.21 -14.55 -7.92
CA ARG A 100 1.94 -14.43 -9.36
C ARG A 100 1.09 -13.19 -9.65
N ASP A 101 0.05 -12.96 -8.84
CA ASP A 101 -0.79 -11.77 -8.98
C ASP A 101 -0.01 -10.51 -8.59
N LEU A 102 0.80 -10.60 -7.54
CA LEU A 102 1.64 -9.49 -7.08
C LEU A 102 2.63 -9.03 -8.16
N VAL A 103 3.22 -9.97 -8.89
CA VAL A 103 4.12 -9.64 -10.01
C VAL A 103 3.36 -8.86 -11.08
N GLY A 104 2.14 -9.26 -11.39
CA GLY A 104 1.30 -8.52 -12.34
C GLY A 104 1.02 -7.10 -11.89
N VAL A 105 0.76 -6.91 -10.60
CA VAL A 105 0.56 -5.57 -10.01
C VAL A 105 1.82 -4.73 -10.17
N ALA A 106 2.99 -5.33 -9.94
CA ALA A 106 4.26 -4.62 -10.01
C ALA A 106 4.63 -4.18 -11.42
N GLU A 107 4.06 -4.80 -12.46
CA GLU A 107 4.33 -4.40 -13.84
C GLU A 107 3.91 -2.95 -14.11
N ASP A 108 2.89 -2.45 -13.42
CA ASP A 108 2.39 -1.09 -13.57
C ASP A 108 2.93 -0.13 -12.51
N ARG A 109 3.85 -0.59 -11.66
CA ARG A 109 4.40 0.22 -10.56
C ARG A 109 5.91 0.02 -10.49
N ARG A 110 6.66 1.01 -10.97
CA ARG A 110 8.12 0.94 -11.04
C ARG A 110 8.80 0.84 -9.67
N ASN A 111 8.13 1.31 -8.64
CA ASN A 111 8.66 1.32 -7.28
C ASN A 111 8.24 0.13 -6.45
N LEU A 112 7.51 -0.84 -7.02
CA LEU A 112 7.06 -2.03 -6.32
C LEU A 112 7.89 -3.23 -6.73
N PHE A 113 8.58 -3.82 -5.75
CA PHE A 113 9.52 -4.94 -5.96
C PHE A 113 9.03 -6.18 -5.22
N PRO A 114 8.39 -7.14 -5.93
CA PRO A 114 7.92 -8.37 -5.29
C PRO A 114 9.07 -9.31 -4.97
N LEU A 115 9.02 -9.91 -3.79
CA LEU A 115 10.01 -10.88 -3.33
C LEU A 115 9.30 -12.15 -2.86
N LEU A 116 9.52 -13.27 -3.56
CA LEU A 116 8.99 -14.57 -3.14
C LEU A 116 9.91 -15.12 -2.05
N LYS A 117 9.66 -14.73 -0.83
CA LYS A 117 10.46 -15.10 0.33
C LYS A 117 9.56 -15.27 1.55
N ASP A 118 10.07 -15.97 2.56
CA ASP A 118 9.38 -16.10 3.84
C ASP A 118 9.79 -14.92 4.72
N ALA A 119 8.80 -14.11 5.13
CA ALA A 119 9.03 -12.94 5.97
C ALA A 119 9.74 -13.29 7.29
N ARG A 120 9.55 -14.52 7.77
CA ARG A 120 10.19 -14.99 9.01
C ARG A 120 11.69 -15.28 8.85
N LYS A 121 12.18 -15.24 7.61
CA LYS A 121 13.58 -15.55 7.29
C LYS A 121 14.23 -14.35 6.61
N PRO A 122 14.49 -13.27 7.36
CA PRO A 122 14.98 -12.02 6.78
C PRO A 122 16.32 -12.16 6.06
N ASP A 123 17.15 -13.11 6.45
CA ASP A 123 18.44 -13.35 5.80
C ASP A 123 18.29 -13.67 4.30
N THR A 124 17.13 -14.17 3.89
CA THR A 124 16.90 -14.58 2.51
C THR A 124 16.61 -13.40 1.59
N TYR A 125 16.26 -12.24 2.11
CA TYR A 125 15.90 -11.07 1.30
C TYR A 125 16.58 -9.77 1.73
N ALA A 126 17.20 -9.71 2.90
CA ALA A 126 17.78 -8.47 3.41
C ALA A 126 18.83 -7.87 2.47
N HIS A 127 19.56 -8.69 1.73
CA HIS A 127 20.58 -8.22 0.80
C HIS A 127 20.00 -7.55 -0.45
N VAL A 128 18.73 -7.74 -0.74
CA VAL A 128 18.04 -7.12 -1.88
C VAL A 128 17.40 -5.80 -1.46
N VAL A 129 17.00 -5.71 -0.19
CA VAL A 129 16.33 -4.55 0.36
C VAL A 129 17.39 -3.51 0.74
N GLU A 130 17.13 -2.25 0.47
CA GLU A 130 18.02 -1.19 0.90
C GLU A 130 18.20 -1.22 2.42
N ALA A 131 19.43 -0.91 2.88
CA ALA A 131 19.79 -1.04 4.28
C ALA A 131 18.91 -0.21 5.22
N ASP A 132 18.46 0.94 4.76
CA ASP A 132 17.71 1.88 5.59
C ASP A 132 16.28 2.03 5.08
N VAL A 133 15.42 1.05 5.39
CA VAL A 133 13.99 1.23 5.14
C VAL A 133 13.41 2.18 6.19
N ASP A 134 12.45 3.00 5.78
CA ASP A 134 11.83 3.98 6.65
C ASP A 134 10.64 3.41 7.39
N ALA A 135 10.00 2.39 6.84
CA ALA A 135 8.81 1.80 7.43
C ALA A 135 8.71 0.31 7.12
N ILE A 136 8.18 -0.44 8.07
CA ILE A 136 7.86 -1.86 7.93
C ILE A 136 6.36 -2.01 8.19
N VAL A 137 5.68 -2.64 7.25
CA VAL A 137 4.23 -2.83 7.34
C VAL A 137 3.90 -4.32 7.44
#